data_2ad46248fd5539b6b96a7cf94b4a4f5e
#
_entry.id   2ad46248fd5539b6b96a7cf94b4a4f5e
#
_cell.length_a   1.000
_cell.length_b   1.000
_cell.length_c   1.000
_cell.angle_alpha   90.00
_cell.angle_beta   90.00
_cell.angle_gamma   90.00
#
_symmetry.space_group_name_H-M   'P 1'
#
loop_
_entity.id
_entity.type
_entity.pdbx_description
1 polymer ?
#
loop_
_entity_poly.entity_id
_entity_poly.type
_entity_poly.pdbx_seq_one_letter_code
_entity_poly.pdbx_strand_id
1 'polypeptide(L)'
;MPWQFGVDYDVLGKGSAQDLFNEQLEVRELLRAQRATEWIIISTGMFTSFLFEPAFGVVDLAKNTVHALGSWDTQVTVTTPEDIGMLTATV
;
A
#
# COMPACT_ATOMS: atom_id res chain seq x y z
N MET A 1 -3.82 -13.50 8.28
CA MET A 1 -2.76 -12.51 8.00
C MET A 1 -3.25 -11.52 6.95
N PRO A 2 -3.88 -10.42 7.32
CA PRO A 2 -4.30 -9.43 6.32
C PRO A 2 -3.09 -8.67 5.75
N TRP A 3 -3.26 -8.21 4.53
CA TRP A 3 -2.31 -7.34 3.85
C TRP A 3 -2.84 -5.91 3.83
N GLN A 4 -1.96 -4.91 3.96
CA GLN A 4 -2.32 -3.50 3.87
C GLN A 4 -1.26 -2.71 3.10
N PHE A 5 -1.65 -1.53 2.61
CA PHE A 5 -0.71 -0.58 2.03
C PHE A 5 0.29 -0.08 3.07
N GLY A 6 1.49 0.28 2.62
CA GLY A 6 2.60 0.69 3.47
C GLY A 6 2.52 2.13 3.96
N VAL A 7 1.39 2.52 4.54
CA VAL A 7 1.21 3.80 5.20
C VAL A 7 0.97 3.61 6.69
N ASP A 8 1.29 4.60 7.49
CA ASP A 8 1.05 4.54 8.92
C ASP A 8 -0.39 4.96 9.24
N TYR A 9 -1.28 3.96 9.29
CA TYR A 9 -2.70 4.18 9.54
C TYR A 9 -3.00 4.77 10.91
N ASP A 10 -2.17 4.46 11.91
CA ASP A 10 -2.37 4.96 13.27
C ASP A 10 -2.06 6.45 13.35
N VAL A 11 -1.08 6.93 12.59
CA VAL A 11 -0.76 8.35 12.48
C VAL A 11 -1.78 9.10 11.63
N LEU A 12 -2.20 8.50 10.49
CA LEU A 12 -3.20 9.12 9.61
C LEU A 12 -4.56 9.26 10.30
N GLY A 13 -4.97 8.25 11.07
CA GLY A 13 -6.26 8.23 11.74
C GLY A 13 -7.44 8.21 10.78
N LYS A 14 -8.64 8.20 11.35
CA LYS A 14 -9.90 8.30 10.59
C LYS A 14 -10.09 9.72 10.05
N GLY A 15 -10.76 9.84 8.91
CA GLY A 15 -11.03 11.13 8.29
C GLY A 15 -9.92 11.61 7.37
N SER A 16 -9.00 10.74 6.96
CA SER A 16 -8.07 11.04 5.88
C SER A 16 -8.83 11.29 4.58
N ALA A 17 -8.19 11.93 3.60
CA ALA A 17 -8.79 12.21 2.30
C ALA A 17 -9.09 10.92 1.49
N GLN A 18 -8.63 9.77 1.93
CA GLN A 18 -8.79 8.48 1.26
C GLN A 18 -9.68 7.56 2.08
N ASP A 19 -10.90 7.31 1.60
CA ASP A 19 -11.82 6.37 2.25
C ASP A 19 -11.23 4.97 2.37
N LEU A 20 -10.43 4.56 1.37
CA LEU A 20 -9.70 3.29 1.38
C LEU A 20 -8.84 3.14 2.64
N PHE A 21 -8.19 4.20 3.09
CA PHE A 21 -7.37 4.14 4.31
C PHE A 21 -8.22 4.04 5.57
N ASN A 22 -9.39 4.66 5.59
CA ASN A 22 -10.34 4.52 6.70
C ASN A 22 -10.80 3.07 6.85
N GLU A 23 -11.11 2.39 5.76
CA GLU A 23 -11.48 0.97 5.75
C GLU A 23 -10.35 0.09 6.30
N GLN A 24 -9.10 0.37 5.92
CA GLN A 24 -7.95 -0.37 6.41
C GLN A 24 -7.73 -0.15 7.91
N LEU A 25 -7.97 1.07 8.40
CA LEU A 25 -7.89 1.36 9.83
C LEU A 25 -8.97 0.61 10.62
N GLU A 26 -10.18 0.49 10.09
CA GLU A 26 -11.26 -0.29 10.69
C GLU A 26 -10.89 -1.77 10.84
N VAL A 27 -10.19 -2.34 9.87
CA VAL A 27 -9.66 -3.72 9.98
C VAL A 27 -8.71 -3.83 11.18
N ARG A 28 -7.81 -2.87 11.36
CA ARG A 28 -6.89 -2.85 12.50
C ARG A 28 -7.65 -2.77 13.84
N GLU A 29 -8.66 -1.92 13.92
CA GLU A 29 -9.50 -1.80 15.12
C GLU A 29 -10.22 -3.11 15.44
N LEU A 30 -10.77 -3.77 14.43
CA LEU A 30 -11.43 -5.06 14.59
C LEU A 30 -10.47 -6.14 15.11
N LEU A 31 -9.27 -6.22 14.55
CA LEU A 31 -8.25 -7.18 14.98
C LEU A 31 -7.80 -6.92 16.41
N ARG A 32 -7.60 -5.67 16.79
CA ARG A 32 -7.20 -5.27 18.14
C ARG A 32 -8.28 -5.51 19.20
N ALA A 33 -9.54 -5.45 18.79
CA ALA A 33 -10.67 -5.64 19.68
C ALA A 33 -10.94 -7.11 20.04
N GLN A 34 -10.46 -8.08 19.25
CA GLN A 34 -10.65 -9.51 19.48
C GLN A 34 -9.38 -10.15 20.04
N ARG A 35 -9.55 -11.26 20.79
CA ARG A 35 -8.45 -12.02 21.42
C ARG A 35 -8.48 -13.52 21.10
N ALA A 36 -9.42 -13.94 20.25
CA ALA A 36 -9.60 -15.35 19.91
C ALA A 36 -8.54 -15.87 18.94
N THR A 37 -7.91 -14.98 18.16
CA THR A 37 -6.95 -15.33 17.12
C THR A 37 -5.76 -14.38 17.17
N GLU A 38 -4.57 -14.94 17.10
CA GLU A 38 -3.35 -14.15 16.86
C GLU A 38 -3.33 -13.63 15.41
N TRP A 39 -2.75 -12.47 15.22
CA TRP A 39 -2.72 -11.84 13.91
C TRP A 39 -1.43 -11.07 13.64
N ILE A 40 -1.09 -10.98 12.37
CA ILE A 40 -0.01 -10.14 11.83
C ILE A 40 -0.56 -9.42 10.61
N ILE A 41 -0.26 -8.15 10.46
CA ILE A 41 -0.55 -7.37 9.26
C ILE A 41 0.74 -7.25 8.45
N ILE A 42 0.68 -7.64 7.19
CA ILE A 42 1.77 -7.46 6.24
C ILE A 42 1.54 -6.15 5.49
N SER A 43 2.42 -5.19 5.70
CA SER A 43 2.37 -3.90 5.00
C SER A 43 3.49 -3.83 3.96
N THR A 44 3.15 -3.39 2.78
CA THR A 44 4.08 -3.34 1.65
C THR A 44 4.11 -1.95 1.02
N GLY A 45 5.11 -1.70 0.17
CA GLY A 45 5.13 -0.52 -0.67
C GLY A 45 4.05 -0.55 -1.75
N MET A 46 4.08 0.44 -2.62
CA MET A 46 3.18 0.51 -3.76
C MET A 46 3.41 -0.68 -4.71
N PHE A 47 2.36 -1.17 -5.34
CA PHE A 47 2.52 -2.18 -6.38
C PHE A 47 3.37 -1.66 -7.53
N THR A 48 4.36 -2.44 -7.93
CA THR A 48 5.24 -2.09 -9.05
C THR A 48 4.44 -1.80 -10.33
N SER A 49 3.37 -2.56 -10.58
CA SER A 49 2.50 -2.36 -11.74
C SER A 49 1.83 -0.99 -11.78
N PHE A 50 1.64 -0.34 -10.63
CA PHE A 50 1.03 1.00 -10.58
C PHE A 50 1.87 2.07 -11.25
N LEU A 51 3.19 1.87 -11.34
CA LEU A 51 4.06 2.78 -12.08
C LEU A 51 3.67 2.88 -13.56
N PHE A 52 3.13 1.82 -14.12
CA PHE A 52 2.77 1.70 -15.54
C PHE A 52 1.27 1.87 -15.78
N GLU A 53 0.48 2.10 -14.73
CA GLU A 53 -0.95 2.33 -14.84
C GLU A 53 -1.20 3.80 -15.22
N PRO A 54 -1.81 4.09 -16.40
CA PRO A 54 -2.03 5.48 -16.86
C PRO A 54 -2.78 6.36 -15.85
N ALA A 55 -3.68 5.76 -15.08
CA ALA A 55 -4.47 6.48 -14.07
C ALA A 55 -3.61 7.11 -12.96
N PHE A 56 -2.42 6.58 -12.69
CA PHE A 56 -1.48 7.13 -11.70
C PHE A 56 -0.57 8.21 -12.28
N GLY A 57 -0.50 8.34 -13.61
CA GLY A 57 0.22 9.43 -14.27
C GLY A 57 1.74 9.41 -14.14
N VAL A 58 2.35 8.28 -13.77
CA VAL A 58 3.82 8.18 -13.64
C VAL A 58 4.46 7.84 -14.97
N VAL A 59 4.13 6.69 -15.54
CA VAL A 59 4.61 6.27 -16.86
C VAL A 59 3.42 6.18 -17.81
N ASP A 60 3.48 6.90 -18.90
CA ASP A 60 2.49 6.85 -19.97
C ASP A 60 3.18 6.40 -21.26
N LEU A 61 3.06 5.11 -21.57
CA LEU A 61 3.68 4.52 -22.74
C LEU A 61 3.05 5.01 -24.04
N ALA A 62 1.76 5.36 -24.04
CA ALA A 62 1.07 5.88 -25.21
C ALA A 62 1.58 7.27 -25.61
N LYS A 63 1.99 8.09 -24.63
CA LYS A 63 2.52 9.44 -24.83
C LYS A 63 4.04 9.51 -24.77
N ASN A 64 4.72 8.38 -24.49
CA ASN A 64 6.17 8.32 -24.25
C ASN A 64 6.63 9.33 -23.17
N THR A 65 5.88 9.46 -22.09
CA THR A 65 6.16 10.42 -21.01
C THR A 65 6.34 9.73 -19.69
N VAL A 66 7.17 10.32 -18.83
CA VAL A 66 7.35 9.93 -17.44
C VAL A 66 7.27 11.18 -16.59
N HIS A 67 6.49 11.11 -15.51
CA HIS A 67 6.33 12.20 -14.56
C HIS A 67 6.86 11.79 -13.20
N ALA A 68 7.70 12.64 -12.62
CA ALA A 68 8.12 12.47 -11.24
C ALA A 68 6.98 12.88 -10.29
N LEU A 69 6.71 12.06 -9.29
CA LEU A 69 5.80 12.41 -8.20
C LEU A 69 6.61 13.13 -7.11
N GLY A 70 6.44 14.44 -7.04
CA GLY A 70 7.26 15.29 -6.18
C GLY A 70 8.48 15.84 -6.90
N SER A 71 9.61 15.15 -6.81
CA SER A 71 10.85 15.52 -7.51
C SER A 71 11.51 14.30 -8.15
N TRP A 72 12.48 14.55 -9.03
CA TRP A 72 13.24 13.46 -9.66
C TRP A 72 14.14 12.71 -8.69
N ASP A 73 14.43 13.28 -7.54
CA ASP A 73 15.25 12.66 -6.50
C ASP A 73 14.41 11.91 -5.44
N THR A 74 13.09 11.99 -5.53
CA THR A 74 12.19 11.30 -4.61
C THR A 74 12.25 9.79 -4.84
N GLN A 75 12.44 9.05 -3.75
CA GLN A 75 12.47 7.59 -3.76
C GLN A 75 11.12 7.04 -3.28
N VAL A 76 10.71 5.92 -3.85
CA VAL A 76 9.50 5.20 -3.44
C VAL A 76 9.80 3.70 -3.41
N THR A 77 9.28 3.04 -2.38
CA THR A 77 9.36 1.58 -2.28
C THR A 77 8.21 0.97 -3.07
N VAL A 78 8.54 0.06 -3.96
CA VAL A 78 7.57 -0.71 -4.75
C VAL A 78 7.76 -2.21 -4.51
N THR A 79 6.69 -2.97 -4.59
CA THR A 79 6.70 -4.41 -4.36
C THR A 79 5.83 -5.09 -5.41
N THR A 80 6.31 -6.20 -5.98
CA THR A 80 5.50 -6.99 -6.90
C THR A 80 4.51 -7.87 -6.11
N PRO A 81 3.34 -8.21 -6.68
CA PRO A 81 2.42 -9.16 -6.05
C PRO A 81 3.07 -10.52 -5.76
N GLU A 82 3.95 -10.98 -6.62
CA GLU A 82 4.70 -12.23 -6.46
C GLU A 82 5.58 -12.17 -5.21
N ASP A 83 6.30 -11.08 -5.01
CA ASP A 83 7.15 -10.88 -3.84
C ASP A 83 6.32 -10.76 -2.56
N ILE A 84 5.17 -10.10 -2.61
CA ILE A 84 4.26 -10.02 -1.47
C ILE A 84 3.85 -11.44 -1.04
N GLY A 85 3.44 -12.28 -1.99
CA GLY A 85 3.05 -13.66 -1.71
C GLY A 85 4.20 -14.49 -1.14
N MET A 86 5.36 -14.43 -1.76
CA MET A 86 6.54 -15.17 -1.34
C MET A 86 7.01 -14.76 0.06
N LEU A 87 7.14 -13.47 0.32
CA LEU A 87 7.59 -12.95 1.61
C LEU A 87 6.56 -13.22 2.73
N THR A 88 5.28 -13.11 2.42
CA THR A 88 4.21 -13.43 3.37
C THR A 88 4.25 -14.91 3.76
N ALA A 89 4.49 -15.80 2.83
CA ALA A 89 4.62 -17.23 3.09
C ALA A 89 5.84 -17.58 3.97
N THR A 90 6.86 -16.72 3.97
CA THR A 90 8.07 -16.90 4.77
C THR A 90 7.87 -16.50 6.25
N VAL A 91 6.93 -15.61 6.50
CA VAL A 91 6.57 -15.18 7.86
C VAL A 91 5.66 -16.22 8.51
#